data_ee9a2d4aa56465e3ace0b93afe09dd9e
#
_entry.id   ee9a2d4aa56465e3ace0b93afe09dd9e
#
_cell.length_a   1.000
_cell.length_b   1.000
_cell.length_c   1.000
_cell.angle_alpha   90.00
_cell.angle_beta   90.00
_cell.angle_gamma   90.00
#
_symmetry.space_group_name_H-M   'P 1'
#
loop_
_entity.id
_entity.type
_entity.pdbx_description
1 polymer ?
#
loop_
_entity_poly.entity_id
_entity_poly.type
_entity_poly.pdbx_seq_one_letter_code
_entity_poly.pdbx_strand_id
1 'polypeptide(L)'
;MATPLSAAKLLTALRAEGVSVVEVGSWRTHNRGSAGTGWGPVNGVMIHHTVTSGTDASVRICRDGYSGLPGPLCHAVADKQGRMHLVGHGRANHAGGGDPAVLQAVIREQKSLPAPKSTSQDGNSRFYGIEAINMGDGKDAWPADQLEAIARYAAAICRAHGWNQYSVIAHAEWQAGKIDPRGPGKHAPAMIRDFRARVGELLAGKAGASAAGSTLAAADDAGEEAGAEA
;
A
#
# COMPACT_ATOMS: atom_id res chain seq x y z
N MET A 1 7.62 10.10 9.78
CA MET A 1 8.23 10.35 8.44
C MET A 1 9.34 9.34 8.25
N ALA A 2 9.28 8.56 7.18
CA ALA A 2 10.22 7.46 6.97
C ALA A 2 10.92 7.57 5.60
N THR A 3 12.16 7.08 5.53
CA THR A 3 12.85 6.90 4.25
C THR A 3 12.15 5.79 3.48
N PRO A 4 11.86 5.97 2.18
CA PRO A 4 11.27 4.91 1.36
C PRO A 4 12.06 3.60 1.45
N LEU A 5 11.36 2.47 1.45
CA LEU A 5 12.02 1.17 1.32
C LEU A 5 12.78 1.11 -0.02
N SER A 6 13.94 0.48 -0.05
CA SER A 6 14.54 0.14 -1.34
C SER A 6 13.66 -0.87 -2.10
N ALA A 7 13.76 -0.95 -3.42
CA ALA A 7 12.97 -1.90 -4.21
C ALA A 7 13.14 -3.36 -3.72
N ALA A 8 14.35 -3.74 -3.31
CA ALA A 8 14.61 -5.06 -2.75
C ALA A 8 13.90 -5.27 -1.41
N LYS A 9 13.96 -4.31 -0.48
CA LYS A 9 13.26 -4.38 0.81
C LYS A 9 11.75 -4.40 0.64
N LEU A 10 11.20 -3.60 -0.28
CA LEU A 10 9.77 -3.62 -0.60
C LEU A 10 9.35 -5.00 -1.08
N LEU A 11 10.06 -5.58 -2.06
CA LEU A 11 9.74 -6.90 -2.60
C LEU A 11 9.81 -7.99 -1.52
N THR A 12 10.82 -7.96 -0.66
CA THR A 12 10.96 -8.88 0.48
C THR A 12 9.78 -8.75 1.44
N ALA A 13 9.39 -7.53 1.81
CA ALA A 13 8.26 -7.28 2.71
C ALA A 13 6.93 -7.79 2.11
N LEU A 14 6.69 -7.54 0.82
CA LEU A 14 5.48 -8.00 0.12
C LEU A 14 5.39 -9.53 0.11
N ARG A 15 6.47 -10.22 -0.24
CA ARG A 15 6.53 -11.68 -0.25
C ARG A 15 6.35 -12.28 1.14
N ALA A 16 6.97 -11.68 2.15
CA ALA A 16 6.80 -12.09 3.55
C ALA A 16 5.37 -11.92 4.05
N GLU A 17 4.60 -10.96 3.54
CA GLU A 17 3.18 -10.78 3.84
C GLU A 17 2.25 -11.68 3.00
N GLY A 18 2.81 -12.52 2.11
CA GLY A 18 2.05 -13.44 1.25
C GLY A 18 1.39 -12.77 0.05
N VAL A 19 1.91 -11.62 -0.40
CA VAL A 19 1.44 -10.95 -1.62
C VAL A 19 1.92 -11.72 -2.86
N SER A 20 0.99 -12.05 -3.75
CA SER A 20 1.30 -12.60 -5.08
C SER A 20 1.83 -11.49 -5.99
N VAL A 21 3.15 -11.42 -6.16
CA VAL A 21 3.82 -10.32 -6.86
C VAL A 21 4.16 -10.69 -8.30
N VAL A 22 3.84 -9.80 -9.23
CA VAL A 22 4.28 -9.81 -10.64
C VAL A 22 5.20 -8.61 -10.87
N GLU A 23 6.46 -8.87 -11.18
CA GLU A 23 7.45 -7.81 -11.48
C GLU A 23 7.33 -7.41 -12.95
N VAL A 24 7.00 -6.12 -13.24
CA VAL A 24 6.73 -5.64 -14.61
C VAL A 24 7.89 -4.81 -15.14
N GLY A 25 8.62 -5.36 -16.10
CA GLY A 25 9.74 -4.67 -16.74
C GLY A 25 10.78 -4.14 -15.75
N SER A 26 11.26 -2.94 -15.96
CA SER A 26 12.25 -2.28 -15.11
C SER A 26 11.64 -1.54 -13.90
N TRP A 27 10.58 -2.06 -13.28
CA TRP A 27 9.85 -1.39 -12.21
C TRP A 27 10.74 -0.83 -11.08
N ARG A 28 11.87 -1.50 -10.80
CA ARG A 28 12.79 -1.12 -9.71
C ARG A 28 13.42 0.25 -9.88
N THR A 29 13.52 0.72 -11.13
CA THR A 29 14.14 2.00 -11.50
C THR A 29 13.17 2.92 -12.24
N HIS A 30 11.94 2.45 -12.51
CA HIS A 30 10.92 3.22 -13.22
C HIS A 30 10.22 4.19 -12.25
N ASN A 31 10.46 5.49 -12.43
CA ASN A 31 9.91 6.54 -11.56
C ASN A 31 9.88 7.91 -12.25
N ARG A 32 9.31 8.88 -11.56
CA ARG A 32 9.17 10.29 -11.95
C ARG A 32 10.12 11.21 -11.17
N GLY A 33 11.26 10.71 -10.72
CA GLY A 33 12.22 11.46 -9.90
C GLY A 33 12.73 12.76 -10.53
N SER A 34 12.78 12.83 -11.86
CA SER A 34 13.18 14.04 -12.62
C SER A 34 12.07 15.10 -12.71
N ALA A 35 10.83 14.81 -12.34
CA ALA A 35 9.67 15.67 -12.56
C ALA A 35 9.27 16.51 -11.33
N GLY A 36 10.15 16.73 -10.37
CA GLY A 36 9.84 17.52 -9.18
C GLY A 36 10.71 17.16 -7.98
N THR A 37 10.20 17.41 -6.78
CA THR A 37 10.83 16.97 -5.53
C THR A 37 10.94 15.45 -5.54
N GLY A 38 12.03 14.88 -5.04
CA GLY A 38 12.24 13.44 -4.99
C GLY A 38 11.10 12.66 -4.30
N TRP A 39 11.32 11.40 -4.03
CA TRP A 39 10.38 10.57 -3.30
C TRP A 39 10.82 10.42 -1.83
N GLY A 40 9.95 10.77 -0.92
CA GLY A 40 10.18 10.78 0.52
C GLY A 40 10.40 12.18 1.11
N PRO A 41 10.35 12.25 2.44
CA PRO A 41 9.98 11.17 3.35
C PRO A 41 8.54 10.69 3.12
N VAL A 42 8.34 9.37 3.15
CA VAL A 42 7.03 8.73 2.98
C VAL A 42 6.28 8.62 4.31
N ASN A 43 4.93 8.55 4.23
CA ASN A 43 4.08 8.61 5.42
C ASN A 43 2.91 7.63 5.41
N GLY A 44 2.70 6.90 4.32
CA GLY A 44 1.59 5.95 4.24
C GLY A 44 1.40 5.32 2.88
N VAL A 45 0.28 4.61 2.74
CA VAL A 45 -0.18 3.95 1.53
C VAL A 45 -1.49 4.57 1.08
N MET A 46 -1.58 4.99 -0.17
CA MET A 46 -2.79 5.54 -0.77
C MET A 46 -3.42 4.54 -1.73
N ILE A 47 -4.73 4.30 -1.57
CA ILE A 47 -5.50 3.36 -2.37
C ILE A 47 -6.34 4.13 -3.39
N HIS A 48 -6.23 3.71 -4.65
CA HIS A 48 -6.94 4.25 -5.80
C HIS A 48 -7.75 3.18 -6.53
N HIS A 49 -8.48 3.56 -7.58
CA HIS A 49 -8.98 2.69 -8.62
C HIS A 49 -8.67 3.26 -10.01
N THR A 50 -8.38 2.37 -10.96
CA THR A 50 -7.79 2.72 -12.27
C THR A 50 -8.75 3.42 -13.24
N VAL A 51 -10.07 3.34 -13.05
CA VAL A 51 -11.10 3.70 -14.05
C VAL A 51 -10.88 2.97 -15.39
N THR A 52 -10.39 1.74 -15.33
CA THR A 52 -10.12 0.87 -16.49
C THR A 52 -10.53 -0.57 -16.19
N SER A 53 -10.59 -1.39 -17.23
CA SER A 53 -10.84 -2.83 -17.17
C SER A 53 -9.79 -3.61 -17.94
N GLY A 54 -9.67 -4.91 -17.63
CA GLY A 54 -8.67 -5.79 -18.23
C GLY A 54 -7.26 -5.58 -17.65
N THR A 55 -6.61 -6.70 -17.27
CA THR A 55 -5.34 -6.64 -16.54
C THR A 55 -4.23 -5.99 -17.37
N ASP A 56 -3.97 -6.50 -18.57
CA ASP A 56 -2.81 -6.03 -19.38
C ASP A 56 -2.95 -4.56 -19.77
N ALA A 57 -4.15 -4.12 -20.13
CA ALA A 57 -4.39 -2.72 -20.51
C ALA A 57 -4.20 -1.79 -19.31
N SER A 58 -4.75 -2.14 -18.14
CA SER A 58 -4.66 -1.35 -16.92
C SER A 58 -3.21 -1.28 -16.41
N VAL A 59 -2.50 -2.40 -16.40
CA VAL A 59 -1.09 -2.46 -15.99
C VAL A 59 -0.22 -1.60 -16.91
N ARG A 60 -0.45 -1.67 -18.24
CA ARG A 60 0.28 -0.84 -19.21
C ARG A 60 0.02 0.65 -19.00
N ILE A 61 -1.26 1.06 -18.82
CA ILE A 61 -1.60 2.46 -18.55
C ILE A 61 -0.95 2.94 -17.25
N CYS A 62 -1.04 2.17 -16.18
CA CYS A 62 -0.43 2.55 -14.90
C CYS A 62 1.10 2.61 -14.97
N ARG A 63 1.73 1.77 -15.78
CA ARG A 63 3.17 1.80 -16.00
C ARG A 63 3.60 2.97 -16.88
N ASP A 64 2.99 3.10 -18.06
CA ASP A 64 3.49 4.01 -19.10
C ASP A 64 2.85 5.40 -19.02
N GLY A 65 1.65 5.50 -18.43
CA GLY A 65 0.84 6.70 -18.45
C GLY A 65 0.09 6.89 -19.78
N TYR A 66 -0.30 8.12 -20.03
CA TYR A 66 -0.97 8.54 -21.26
C TYR A 66 -0.63 9.99 -21.60
N SER A 67 -1.11 10.49 -22.74
CA SER A 67 -0.86 11.88 -23.19
C SER A 67 -1.25 12.88 -22.08
N GLY A 68 -0.28 13.70 -21.67
CA GLY A 68 -0.42 14.68 -20.59
C GLY A 68 -0.19 14.15 -19.17
N LEU A 69 -0.13 12.82 -18.94
CA LEU A 69 0.19 12.24 -17.64
C LEU A 69 1.13 11.03 -17.77
N PRO A 70 2.45 11.28 -17.85
CA PRO A 70 3.41 10.19 -18.00
C PRO A 70 3.53 9.34 -16.75
N GLY A 71 3.74 8.02 -16.95
CA GLY A 71 3.90 7.04 -15.87
C GLY A 71 5.27 7.04 -15.20
N PRO A 72 5.43 6.27 -14.12
CA PRO A 72 4.39 5.40 -13.55
C PRO A 72 3.28 6.21 -12.86
N LEU A 73 2.04 5.70 -12.95
CA LEU A 73 0.87 6.31 -12.29
C LEU A 73 0.59 5.69 -10.90
N CYS A 74 1.41 4.75 -10.45
CA CYS A 74 1.38 4.15 -9.13
C CYS A 74 2.65 3.30 -8.93
N HIS A 75 2.77 2.67 -7.76
CA HIS A 75 3.84 1.71 -7.48
C HIS A 75 3.41 0.28 -7.82
N ALA A 76 2.13 -0.03 -7.62
CA ALA A 76 1.58 -1.36 -7.85
C ALA A 76 0.13 -1.29 -8.36
N VAL A 77 -0.23 -2.28 -9.20
CA VAL A 77 -1.59 -2.46 -9.74
C VAL A 77 -2.13 -3.79 -9.21
N ALA A 78 -3.28 -3.74 -8.52
CA ALA A 78 -3.99 -4.93 -8.04
C ALA A 78 -4.99 -5.41 -9.08
N ASP A 79 -4.80 -6.61 -9.64
CA ASP A 79 -5.77 -7.19 -10.56
C ASP A 79 -6.93 -7.91 -9.84
N LYS A 80 -7.94 -8.32 -10.58
CA LYS A 80 -9.14 -8.98 -10.03
C LYS A 80 -8.86 -10.37 -9.44
N GLN A 81 -7.72 -10.99 -9.76
CA GLN A 81 -7.27 -12.28 -9.24
C GLN A 81 -6.34 -12.15 -8.03
N GLY A 82 -6.17 -10.94 -7.48
CA GLY A 82 -5.34 -10.68 -6.31
C GLY A 82 -3.82 -10.69 -6.60
N ARG A 83 -3.40 -10.58 -7.86
CA ARG A 83 -1.99 -10.40 -8.19
C ARG A 83 -1.64 -8.91 -8.12
N MET A 84 -0.47 -8.63 -7.56
CA MET A 84 0.05 -7.28 -7.40
C MET A 84 1.18 -7.03 -8.42
N HIS A 85 0.88 -6.29 -9.47
CA HIS A 85 1.81 -5.97 -10.54
C HIS A 85 2.63 -4.73 -10.15
N LEU A 86 3.92 -4.90 -9.87
CA LEU A 86 4.82 -3.78 -9.56
C LEU A 86 5.20 -3.07 -10.85
N VAL A 87 4.85 -1.80 -10.98
CA VAL A 87 5.04 -1.01 -12.21
C VAL A 87 5.98 0.16 -12.04
N GLY A 88 6.31 0.55 -10.80
CA GLY A 88 7.23 1.65 -10.50
C GLY A 88 7.79 1.60 -9.10
N HIS A 89 8.93 2.26 -8.89
CA HIS A 89 9.57 2.44 -7.60
C HIS A 89 10.28 3.80 -7.55
N GLY A 90 9.87 4.63 -6.62
CA GLY A 90 10.26 6.03 -6.57
C GLY A 90 9.04 6.95 -6.71
N ARG A 91 9.25 8.22 -7.04
CA ARG A 91 8.13 9.13 -7.29
C ARG A 91 7.24 8.61 -8.44
N ALA A 92 5.93 8.57 -8.20
CA ALA A 92 4.91 8.20 -9.17
C ALA A 92 3.81 9.28 -9.25
N ASN A 93 3.12 9.39 -10.38
CA ASN A 93 2.04 10.36 -10.58
C ASN A 93 0.70 9.75 -10.16
N HIS A 94 0.38 9.72 -8.87
CA HIS A 94 -0.87 9.11 -8.37
C HIS A 94 -1.69 10.00 -7.44
N ALA A 95 -1.03 10.71 -6.52
CA ALA A 95 -1.70 11.40 -5.42
C ALA A 95 -1.94 12.90 -5.70
N GLY A 96 -1.18 13.49 -6.63
CA GLY A 96 -1.29 14.92 -6.92
C GLY A 96 -1.10 15.81 -5.70
N GLY A 97 -1.75 16.96 -5.73
CA GLY A 97 -1.77 17.90 -4.62
C GLY A 97 -2.87 17.55 -3.61
N GLY A 98 -2.58 17.71 -2.32
CA GLY A 98 -3.54 17.49 -1.24
C GLY A 98 -3.35 18.42 -0.06
N ASP A 99 -4.02 18.11 1.04
CA ASP A 99 -4.10 19.00 2.18
C ASP A 99 -3.00 18.73 3.22
N PRO A 100 -2.22 19.76 3.60
CA PRO A 100 -1.20 19.61 4.65
C PRO A 100 -1.77 19.15 6.00
N ALA A 101 -3.01 19.51 6.35
CA ALA A 101 -3.63 19.07 7.58
C ALA A 101 -3.94 17.56 7.56
N VAL A 102 -4.35 17.03 6.39
CA VAL A 102 -4.50 15.58 6.19
C VAL A 102 -3.16 14.88 6.34
N LEU A 103 -2.09 15.40 5.70
CA LEU A 103 -0.75 14.82 5.85
C LEU A 103 -0.33 14.77 7.32
N GLN A 104 -0.52 15.85 8.08
CA GLN A 104 -0.17 15.86 9.50
C GLN A 104 -0.99 14.87 10.33
N ALA A 105 -2.26 14.64 9.98
CA ALA A 105 -3.10 13.63 10.64
C ALA A 105 -2.61 12.20 10.32
N VAL A 106 -2.20 11.92 9.07
CA VAL A 106 -1.60 10.64 8.67
C VAL A 106 -0.26 10.40 9.38
N ILE A 107 0.62 11.42 9.46
CA ILE A 107 1.90 11.31 10.18
C ILE A 107 1.68 10.94 11.66
N ARG A 108 0.61 11.43 12.26
CA ARG A 108 0.21 11.11 13.64
C ARG A 108 -0.66 9.87 13.75
N GLU A 109 -0.90 9.17 12.65
CA GLU A 109 -1.71 7.96 12.58
C GLU A 109 -3.09 8.14 13.23
N GLN A 110 -3.74 9.26 12.96
CA GLN A 110 -5.05 9.58 13.51
C GLN A 110 -6.14 8.72 12.85
N LYS A 111 -7.03 8.16 13.66
CA LYS A 111 -8.18 7.36 13.21
C LYS A 111 -9.12 8.14 12.29
N SER A 112 -9.29 9.42 12.55
CA SER A 112 -10.15 10.32 11.76
C SER A 112 -9.30 11.41 11.13
N LEU A 113 -9.41 11.57 9.81
CA LEU A 113 -8.72 12.61 9.07
C LEU A 113 -9.64 13.83 8.89
N PRO A 114 -9.08 15.05 8.88
CA PRO A 114 -9.86 16.25 8.53
C PRO A 114 -10.30 16.19 7.07
N ALA A 115 -11.41 16.83 6.73
CA ALA A 115 -11.82 16.99 5.34
C ALA A 115 -10.78 17.83 4.57
N PRO A 116 -10.32 17.40 3.39
CA PRO A 116 -9.32 18.14 2.62
C PRO A 116 -9.89 19.46 2.09
N LYS A 117 -9.14 20.56 2.28
CA LYS A 117 -9.52 21.93 1.88
C LYS A 117 -8.47 22.60 0.99
N SER A 118 -7.33 21.96 0.78
CA SER A 118 -6.19 22.51 0.07
C SER A 118 -5.57 21.46 -0.85
N THR A 119 -4.79 21.92 -1.85
CA THR A 119 -4.00 21.06 -2.74
C THR A 119 -2.52 21.46 -2.75
N SER A 120 -2.07 22.16 -1.72
CA SER A 120 -0.73 22.74 -1.64
C SER A 120 0.38 21.74 -1.27
N GLN A 121 0.01 20.53 -0.79
CA GLN A 121 0.97 19.49 -0.42
C GLN A 121 1.15 18.48 -1.54
N ASP A 122 2.37 18.25 -1.99
CA ASP A 122 2.70 17.24 -2.99
C ASP A 122 2.57 15.82 -2.40
N GLY A 123 1.53 15.08 -2.79
CA GLY A 123 1.29 13.72 -2.34
C GLY A 123 2.14 12.67 -3.05
N ASN A 124 2.55 12.93 -4.30
CA ASN A 124 3.39 12.02 -5.09
C ASN A 124 4.74 11.72 -4.42
N SER A 125 5.23 12.64 -3.59
CA SER A 125 6.45 12.45 -2.82
C SER A 125 6.23 11.78 -1.47
N ARG A 126 4.97 11.61 -1.01
CA ARG A 126 4.63 11.27 0.38
C ARG A 126 4.03 9.90 0.58
N PHE A 127 3.54 9.26 -0.46
CA PHE A 127 2.81 8.00 -0.35
C PHE A 127 3.31 6.92 -1.30
N TYR A 128 3.16 5.65 -0.87
CA TYR A 128 3.10 4.52 -1.79
C TYR A 128 1.69 4.49 -2.38
N GLY A 129 1.57 4.37 -3.69
CA GLY A 129 0.26 4.33 -4.38
C GLY A 129 -0.06 2.95 -4.91
N ILE A 130 -1.29 2.48 -4.69
CA ILE A 130 -1.86 1.27 -5.28
C ILE A 130 -3.03 1.67 -6.16
N GLU A 131 -3.04 1.17 -7.38
CA GLU A 131 -4.18 1.25 -8.30
C GLU A 131 -4.90 -0.11 -8.36
N ALA A 132 -6.14 -0.17 -7.93
CA ALA A 132 -6.97 -1.36 -8.10
C ALA A 132 -7.69 -1.32 -9.45
N ILE A 133 -7.60 -2.39 -10.23
CA ILE A 133 -8.36 -2.48 -11.50
C ILE A 133 -9.85 -2.48 -11.18
N ASN A 134 -10.49 -1.36 -11.42
CA ASN A 134 -11.92 -1.16 -11.20
C ASN A 134 -12.39 0.10 -11.95
N MET A 135 -13.58 0.04 -12.52
CA MET A 135 -14.17 1.16 -13.27
C MET A 135 -14.54 2.36 -12.40
N GLY A 136 -14.64 2.18 -11.07
CA GLY A 136 -15.02 3.26 -10.16
C GLY A 136 -16.43 3.80 -10.35
N ASP A 137 -17.25 3.12 -11.14
CA ASP A 137 -18.63 3.49 -11.49
C ASP A 137 -19.65 3.14 -10.39
N GLY A 138 -19.21 2.47 -9.34
CA GLY A 138 -20.06 1.98 -8.25
C GLY A 138 -20.84 0.71 -8.59
N LYS A 139 -20.53 0.05 -9.71
CA LYS A 139 -21.13 -1.21 -10.15
C LYS A 139 -20.09 -2.32 -10.29
N ASP A 140 -18.89 -1.99 -10.74
CA ASP A 140 -17.80 -2.94 -10.90
C ASP A 140 -17.38 -3.51 -9.54
N ALA A 141 -17.50 -4.84 -9.40
CA ALA A 141 -17.24 -5.54 -8.15
C ALA A 141 -15.74 -5.54 -7.80
N TRP A 142 -15.47 -5.58 -6.50
CA TRP A 142 -14.14 -5.83 -5.93
C TRP A 142 -14.09 -7.27 -5.41
N PRO A 143 -13.51 -8.23 -6.16
CA PRO A 143 -13.36 -9.61 -5.68
C PRO A 143 -12.60 -9.69 -4.36
N ALA A 144 -12.91 -10.70 -3.55
CA ALA A 144 -12.26 -10.91 -2.26
C ALA A 144 -10.72 -11.02 -2.37
N ASP A 145 -10.23 -11.71 -3.40
CA ASP A 145 -8.80 -11.87 -3.65
C ASP A 145 -8.13 -10.51 -3.93
N GLN A 146 -8.78 -9.62 -4.70
CA GLN A 146 -8.27 -8.28 -4.96
C GLN A 146 -8.22 -7.43 -3.67
N LEU A 147 -9.29 -7.47 -2.87
CA LEU A 147 -9.35 -6.74 -1.59
C LEU A 147 -8.28 -7.24 -0.62
N GLU A 148 -8.11 -8.55 -0.49
CA GLU A 148 -7.10 -9.16 0.38
C GLU A 148 -5.67 -8.83 -0.08
N ALA A 149 -5.39 -8.88 -1.38
CA ALA A 149 -4.08 -8.52 -1.92
C ALA A 149 -3.70 -7.06 -1.62
N ILE A 150 -4.64 -6.13 -1.75
CA ILE A 150 -4.44 -4.72 -1.41
C ILE A 150 -4.18 -4.55 0.10
N ALA A 151 -4.97 -5.22 0.94
CA ALA A 151 -4.78 -5.16 2.39
C ALA A 151 -3.41 -5.71 2.81
N ARG A 152 -2.96 -6.84 2.23
CA ARG A 152 -1.64 -7.42 2.47
C ARG A 152 -0.50 -6.52 1.98
N TYR A 153 -0.65 -5.91 0.81
CA TYR A 153 0.34 -4.95 0.31
C TYR A 153 0.49 -3.76 1.29
N ALA A 154 -0.62 -3.19 1.74
CA ALA A 154 -0.60 -2.11 2.70
C ALA A 154 -0.02 -2.54 4.06
N ALA A 155 -0.40 -3.72 4.57
CA ALA A 155 0.12 -4.29 5.81
C ALA A 155 1.63 -4.52 5.74
N ALA A 156 2.16 -5.03 4.62
CA ALA A 156 3.60 -5.24 4.41
C ALA A 156 4.39 -3.94 4.56
N ILE A 157 3.91 -2.85 3.96
CA ILE A 157 4.54 -1.54 4.03
C ILE A 157 4.41 -0.95 5.44
N CYS A 158 3.21 -1.00 6.03
CA CYS A 158 3.00 -0.52 7.39
C CYS A 158 3.94 -1.26 8.38
N ARG A 159 4.02 -2.59 8.31
CA ARG A 159 4.91 -3.38 9.15
C ARG A 159 6.38 -3.02 8.97
N ALA A 160 6.83 -2.85 7.73
CA ALA A 160 8.22 -2.50 7.42
C ALA A 160 8.63 -1.11 7.91
N HIS A 161 7.67 -0.20 8.08
CA HIS A 161 7.89 1.15 8.60
C HIS A 161 7.53 1.31 10.08
N GLY A 162 6.94 0.28 10.72
CA GLY A 162 6.43 0.38 12.08
C GLY A 162 5.16 1.24 12.20
N TRP A 163 4.39 1.36 11.11
CA TRP A 163 3.13 2.10 11.07
C TRP A 163 1.95 1.19 11.44
N ASN A 164 0.87 1.81 11.90
CA ASN A 164 -0.41 1.13 12.07
C ASN A 164 -1.35 1.34 10.86
N GLN A 165 -2.55 0.79 10.92
CA GLN A 165 -3.54 0.84 9.84
C GLN A 165 -4.01 2.25 9.46
N TYR A 166 -3.79 3.25 10.29
CA TYR A 166 -4.21 4.63 10.00
C TYR A 166 -3.24 5.39 9.09
N SER A 167 -2.10 4.79 8.74
CA SER A 167 -1.24 5.23 7.64
C SER A 167 -1.77 4.81 6.26
N VAL A 168 -2.89 4.06 6.19
CA VAL A 168 -3.56 3.70 4.93
C VAL A 168 -4.70 4.68 4.69
N ILE A 169 -4.69 5.35 3.52
CA ILE A 169 -5.67 6.37 3.18
C ILE A 169 -6.30 6.16 1.81
N ALA A 170 -7.49 6.72 1.61
CA ALA A 170 -8.13 6.86 0.31
C ALA A 170 -7.66 8.14 -0.39
N HIS A 171 -7.60 8.15 -1.72
CA HIS A 171 -7.38 9.40 -2.47
C HIS A 171 -8.45 10.45 -2.17
N ALA A 172 -9.71 10.01 -1.98
CA ALA A 172 -10.81 10.89 -1.58
C ALA A 172 -10.63 11.56 -0.20
N GLU A 173 -9.82 10.98 0.70
CA GLU A 173 -9.47 11.61 1.97
C GLU A 173 -8.31 12.62 1.82
N TRP A 174 -7.51 12.48 0.76
CA TRP A 174 -6.35 13.31 0.49
C TRP A 174 -6.69 14.60 -0.24
N GLN A 175 -7.57 14.51 -1.27
CA GLN A 175 -7.89 15.62 -2.17
C GLN A 175 -9.40 15.75 -2.36
N ALA A 176 -9.92 16.94 -2.17
CA ALA A 176 -11.32 17.26 -2.41
C ALA A 176 -11.72 16.97 -3.88
N GLY A 177 -12.91 16.42 -4.09
CA GLY A 177 -13.44 16.06 -5.41
C GLY A 177 -13.00 14.67 -5.92
N LYS A 178 -12.07 13.99 -5.26
CA LYS A 178 -11.76 12.60 -5.56
C LYS A 178 -12.80 11.66 -4.94
N ILE A 179 -13.03 10.53 -5.60
CA ILE A 179 -14.05 9.54 -5.20
C ILE A 179 -13.47 8.15 -4.92
N ASP A 180 -12.21 7.95 -5.24
CA ASP A 180 -11.51 6.66 -5.15
C ASP A 180 -10.95 6.38 -3.73
N PRO A 181 -10.96 5.08 -3.31
CA PRO A 181 -11.57 3.94 -3.98
C PRO A 181 -13.10 3.90 -3.81
N ARG A 182 -13.84 3.44 -4.82
CA ARG A 182 -15.29 3.31 -4.79
C ARG A 182 -15.72 1.93 -5.29
N GLY A 183 -16.71 1.32 -4.64
CA GLY A 183 -17.26 0.02 -5.00
C GLY A 183 -18.79 0.00 -4.99
N PRO A 184 -19.42 -1.14 -5.35
CA PRO A 184 -20.86 -1.29 -5.32
C PRO A 184 -21.43 -1.00 -3.93
N GLY A 185 -22.35 -0.02 -3.86
CA GLY A 185 -22.97 0.40 -2.61
C GLY A 185 -22.02 0.99 -1.55
N LYS A 186 -20.73 1.18 -1.88
CA LYS A 186 -19.72 1.71 -0.95
C LYS A 186 -18.98 2.90 -1.54
N HIS A 187 -19.00 4.02 -0.84
CA HIS A 187 -18.17 5.19 -1.11
C HIS A 187 -16.80 5.05 -0.43
N ALA A 188 -15.84 5.90 -0.80
CA ALA A 188 -14.47 5.86 -0.30
C ALA A 188 -14.33 5.76 1.24
N PRO A 189 -15.11 6.50 2.06
CA PRO A 189 -15.05 6.36 3.53
C PRO A 189 -15.41 4.96 4.04
N ALA A 190 -16.34 4.25 3.39
CA ALA A 190 -16.68 2.88 3.76
C ALA A 190 -15.61 1.90 3.29
N MET A 191 -15.12 2.05 2.06
CA MET A 191 -14.06 1.20 1.51
C MET A 191 -12.79 1.29 2.35
N ILE A 192 -12.33 2.50 2.66
CA ILE A 192 -11.08 2.69 3.41
C ILE A 192 -11.19 2.20 4.87
N ARG A 193 -12.35 2.33 5.50
CA ARG A 193 -12.61 1.76 6.82
C ARG A 193 -12.42 0.25 6.80
N ASP A 194 -12.96 -0.44 5.79
CA ASP A 194 -12.87 -1.90 5.66
C ASP A 194 -11.41 -2.31 5.39
N PHE A 195 -10.66 -1.59 4.54
CA PHE A 195 -9.23 -1.80 4.35
C PHE A 195 -8.43 -1.59 5.64
N ARG A 196 -8.67 -0.51 6.37
CA ARG A 196 -8.00 -0.26 7.67
C ARG A 196 -8.29 -1.35 8.68
N ALA A 197 -9.52 -1.85 8.77
CA ALA A 197 -9.87 -2.96 9.65
C ALA A 197 -9.05 -4.21 9.29
N ARG A 198 -9.03 -4.59 8.01
CA ARG A 198 -8.29 -5.77 7.55
C ARG A 198 -6.77 -5.62 7.73
N VAL A 199 -6.19 -4.46 7.44
CA VAL A 199 -4.77 -4.17 7.70
C VAL A 199 -4.45 -4.30 9.18
N GLY A 200 -5.30 -3.78 10.06
CA GLY A 200 -5.13 -3.92 11.52
C GLY A 200 -5.10 -5.37 11.98
N GLU A 201 -5.99 -6.22 11.47
CA GLU A 201 -6.01 -7.67 11.74
C GLU A 201 -4.70 -8.35 11.26
N LEU A 202 -4.25 -8.03 10.05
CA LEU A 202 -3.00 -8.58 9.49
C LEU A 202 -1.79 -8.17 10.34
N LEU A 203 -1.74 -6.92 10.79
CA LEU A 203 -0.66 -6.43 11.64
C LEU A 203 -0.65 -7.14 13.00
N ALA A 204 -1.81 -7.35 13.61
CA ALA A 204 -1.95 -8.05 14.89
C ALA A 204 -1.64 -9.55 14.79
N GLY A 205 -2.09 -10.23 13.73
CA GLY A 205 -1.95 -11.68 13.57
C GLY A 205 -0.49 -12.14 13.48
N LYS A 206 0.37 -11.43 12.74
CA LYS A 206 1.80 -11.79 12.64
C LYS A 206 2.61 -11.44 13.89
N ALA A 207 2.18 -10.45 14.67
CA ALA A 207 2.79 -10.16 15.96
C ALA A 207 2.60 -11.32 16.95
N GLY A 208 1.39 -11.93 16.97
CA GLY A 208 1.11 -13.10 17.80
C GLY A 208 1.89 -14.35 17.38
N ALA A 209 2.06 -14.59 16.07
CA ALA A 209 2.82 -15.74 15.58
C ALA A 209 4.33 -15.62 15.88
N SER A 210 4.89 -14.41 15.85
CA SER A 210 6.30 -14.17 16.20
C SER A 210 6.56 -14.40 17.69
N ALA A 211 5.62 -14.02 18.58
CA ALA A 211 5.75 -14.25 20.02
C ALA A 211 5.64 -15.73 20.39
N ALA A 212 4.77 -16.50 19.72
CA ALA A 212 4.62 -17.93 19.95
C ALA A 212 5.84 -18.75 19.45
N GLY A 213 6.48 -18.31 18.36
CA GLY A 213 7.72 -18.93 17.86
C GLY A 213 8.92 -18.73 18.78
N SER A 214 9.00 -17.58 19.47
CA SER A 214 10.09 -17.26 20.39
C SER A 214 10.00 -18.06 21.71
N THR A 215 8.78 -18.41 22.14
CA THR A 215 8.57 -19.22 23.36
C THR A 215 8.87 -20.71 23.14
N LEU A 216 8.71 -21.23 21.93
CA LEU A 216 9.03 -22.61 21.57
C LEU A 216 10.55 -22.85 21.43
N ALA A 217 11.30 -21.86 20.93
CA ALA A 217 12.76 -21.96 20.79
C ALA A 217 13.53 -21.87 22.13
N ALA A 218 12.90 -21.31 23.20
CA ALA A 218 13.50 -21.23 24.52
C ALA A 218 13.27 -22.47 25.40
N ALA A 219 12.45 -23.42 24.96
CA ALA A 219 12.15 -24.63 25.74
C ALA A 219 13.00 -25.84 25.39
N ASP A 220 13.72 -25.85 24.26
CA ASP A 220 14.51 -26.98 23.79
C ASP A 220 16.00 -26.96 24.20
N ASP A 221 16.46 -25.91 24.93
CA ASP A 221 17.88 -25.81 25.35
C ASP A 221 18.13 -26.09 26.84
N ALA A 222 17.20 -26.79 27.52
CA ALA A 222 17.33 -27.12 28.94
C ALA A 222 17.20 -28.62 29.20
N GLY A 223 17.99 -29.44 28.52
CA GLY A 223 17.91 -30.88 28.79
C GLY A 223 18.94 -31.75 28.11
N GLU A 224 20.26 -31.54 28.39
CA GLU A 224 21.24 -32.62 28.21
C GLU A 224 22.57 -32.24 28.88
N GLU A 225 22.60 -32.31 30.20
CA GLU A 225 23.85 -32.54 30.96
C GLU A 225 23.54 -33.33 32.26
N ALA A 226 23.66 -34.66 32.19
CA ALA A 226 24.09 -35.45 33.36
C ALA A 226 24.26 -36.92 32.95
N GLY A 227 25.50 -37.43 32.98
CA GLY A 227 25.71 -38.85 33.07
C GLY A 227 26.83 -39.46 32.26
N ALA A 228 28.09 -39.26 32.70
CA ALA A 228 29.14 -40.23 32.43
C ALA A 228 30.22 -40.14 33.53
N GLU A 229 30.05 -40.95 34.57
CA GLU A 229 31.14 -41.46 35.37
C GLU A 229 30.73 -42.83 35.93
N ALA A 230 31.39 -43.87 35.45
CA ALA A 230 31.87 -45.08 36.14
C ALA A 230 32.46 -46.04 35.11
#